data_b1907c8e12bc8bf6f1820833840461c2
#
_entry.id   b1907c8e12bc8bf6f1820833840461c2
#
_cell.length_a   1.000
_cell.length_b   1.000
_cell.length_c   1.000
_cell.angle_alpha   90.00
_cell.angle_beta   90.00
_cell.angle_gamma   90.00
#
_symmetry.space_group_name_H-M   'P 1'
#
loop_
_entity.id
_entity.type
_entity.pdbx_description
1 polymer ?
#
loop_
_entity_poly.entity_id
_entity_poly.type
_entity_poly.pdbx_seq_one_letter_code
_entity_poly.pdbx_strand_id
1 'polypeptide(L)'
;MKNDQILSLISEFCRQADMAESTFGRRAVNDGKLVHRLREGKRITIDTLDRIQAYIAAAMPGGVPPPRGLEVPPEKRDPRGNFRFFENRQKYLLFVHTCSEKRVVAERVGLELGSIHPRPPALRVFDAGVGDGTVLARVMRSMHGRFPHMPFYIAGKELSLEDVRLTLDKVPDRLFEHPATVFVLTNMYYAEAPWLTPASPAAAAGMIWHEVALRGASSGEFEAQIAELGPFLEQNWRANVSPRSGMPVYERPVAVVLYREDHRFLLDSIIPRAGRSEANFDLIIASQPYRAKSSVNFRAKRIIAPLARALRAGGRLIGIHSHGQDPGIEIIQAVWPGENPFAVSRHELLRAVKYELGSAARDLNFNAYADNRSIFRYDMEALPNEVTGSIGTSTAFAAWNAAVYVAQIEDDRLTEMTQGGRYLDATREVLRKHNGLWFYDESYVISRRRD
;
A
#
# COMPACT_ATOMS: atom_id res chain seq x y z
N MET A 1 -2.96 7.24 35.96
CA MET A 1 -3.56 6.90 37.27
C MET A 1 -2.83 5.71 37.89
N LYS A 2 -2.64 5.66 39.22
CA LYS A 2 -2.12 4.46 39.90
C LYS A 2 -3.23 3.42 40.04
N ASN A 3 -2.89 2.13 40.12
CA ASN A 3 -3.88 1.06 40.25
C ASN A 3 -4.88 1.27 41.39
N ASP A 4 -4.43 1.82 42.53
CA ASP A 4 -5.28 2.08 43.68
C ASP A 4 -6.38 3.11 43.38
N GLN A 5 -6.10 4.11 42.58
CA GLN A 5 -7.07 5.14 42.17
C GLN A 5 -8.13 4.53 41.24
N ILE A 6 -7.73 3.62 40.37
CA ILE A 6 -8.65 2.92 39.45
C ILE A 6 -9.53 1.95 40.23
N LEU A 7 -8.95 1.20 41.16
CA LEU A 7 -9.69 0.29 42.05
C LEU A 7 -10.73 1.05 42.89
N SER A 8 -10.36 2.18 43.50
CA SER A 8 -11.29 3.02 44.26
C SER A 8 -12.45 3.51 43.40
N LEU A 9 -12.17 3.94 42.17
CA LEU A 9 -13.18 4.40 41.20
C LEU A 9 -14.17 3.31 40.85
N ILE A 10 -13.65 2.09 40.53
CA ILE A 10 -14.48 0.94 40.18
C ILE A 10 -15.31 0.48 41.36
N SER A 11 -14.73 0.37 42.55
CA SER A 11 -15.45 -0.09 43.77
C SER A 11 -16.56 0.86 44.18
N GLU A 12 -16.31 2.18 44.07
CA GLU A 12 -17.33 3.20 44.36
C GLU A 12 -18.50 3.11 43.38
N PHE A 13 -18.19 3.00 42.06
CA PHE A 13 -19.21 2.82 41.03
C PHE A 13 -20.02 1.50 41.22
N CYS A 14 -19.35 0.41 41.53
CA CYS A 14 -20.02 -0.88 41.76
C CYS A 14 -20.96 -0.83 42.95
N ARG A 15 -20.57 -0.10 44.03
CA ARG A 15 -21.40 0.13 45.20
C ARG A 15 -22.65 0.97 44.89
N GLN A 16 -22.48 2.03 44.08
CA GLN A 16 -23.60 2.91 43.70
C GLN A 16 -24.56 2.26 42.73
N ALA A 17 -24.06 1.40 41.83
CA ALA A 17 -24.85 0.73 40.81
C ALA A 17 -25.39 -0.64 41.26
N ASP A 18 -25.18 -1.04 42.51
CA ASP A 18 -25.50 -2.37 43.06
C ASP A 18 -25.02 -3.52 42.12
N MET A 19 -23.78 -3.44 41.68
CA MET A 19 -23.18 -4.32 40.70
C MET A 19 -21.94 -5.05 41.24
N ALA A 20 -21.83 -6.34 40.99
CA ALA A 20 -20.61 -7.07 41.31
C ALA A 20 -19.43 -6.64 40.43
N GLU A 21 -18.21 -6.50 40.99
CA GLU A 21 -16.98 -6.11 40.31
C GLU A 21 -16.65 -6.98 39.09
N SER A 22 -16.95 -8.28 39.13
CA SER A 22 -16.78 -9.18 38.01
C SER A 22 -17.75 -8.88 36.86
N THR A 23 -18.97 -8.42 37.20
CA THR A 23 -19.97 -7.98 36.21
C THR A 23 -19.55 -6.66 35.57
N PHE A 24 -19.03 -5.72 36.38
CA PHE A 24 -18.43 -4.48 35.89
C PHE A 24 -17.32 -4.76 34.89
N GLY A 25 -16.33 -5.60 35.22
CA GLY A 25 -15.22 -5.93 34.36
C GLY A 25 -15.66 -6.55 33.03
N ARG A 26 -16.69 -7.43 33.05
CA ARG A 26 -17.26 -8.00 31.82
C ARG A 26 -17.94 -6.92 30.94
N ARG A 27 -18.70 -6.01 31.56
CA ARG A 27 -19.44 -4.98 30.82
C ARG A 27 -18.56 -3.85 30.30
N ALA A 28 -17.60 -3.39 31.10
CA ALA A 28 -16.73 -2.28 30.74
C ALA A 28 -15.66 -2.66 29.72
N VAL A 29 -15.00 -3.84 29.90
CA VAL A 29 -13.82 -4.22 29.11
C VAL A 29 -13.80 -5.68 28.68
N ASN A 30 -14.91 -6.39 28.82
CA ASN A 30 -15.06 -7.83 28.52
C ASN A 30 -14.09 -8.73 29.31
N ASP A 31 -13.77 -8.35 30.55
CA ASP A 31 -12.86 -9.08 31.42
C ASP A 31 -13.37 -9.18 32.86
N GLY A 32 -14.02 -10.29 33.22
CA GLY A 32 -14.56 -10.52 34.57
C GLY A 32 -13.49 -10.64 35.66
N LYS A 33 -12.20 -10.76 35.32
CA LYS A 33 -11.08 -10.83 36.28
C LYS A 33 -10.31 -9.52 36.38
N LEU A 34 -10.76 -8.45 35.74
CA LEU A 34 -10.10 -7.14 35.72
C LEU A 34 -9.71 -6.66 37.12
N VAL A 35 -10.68 -6.58 38.05
CA VAL A 35 -10.46 -6.05 39.37
C VAL A 35 -9.51 -6.90 40.19
N HIS A 36 -9.61 -8.22 40.07
CA HIS A 36 -8.67 -9.15 40.71
C HIS A 36 -7.23 -8.92 40.23
N ARG A 37 -7.01 -8.78 38.91
CA ARG A 37 -5.68 -8.49 38.35
C ARG A 37 -5.13 -7.13 38.77
N LEU A 38 -5.98 -6.10 38.87
CA LEU A 38 -5.56 -4.78 39.39
C LEU A 38 -5.11 -4.87 40.84
N ARG A 39 -5.80 -5.66 41.71
CA ARG A 39 -5.41 -5.93 43.10
C ARG A 39 -4.09 -6.70 43.20
N GLU A 40 -3.78 -7.55 42.23
CA GLU A 40 -2.48 -8.23 42.11
C GLU A 40 -1.37 -7.29 41.61
N GLY A 41 -1.63 -6.01 41.39
CA GLY A 41 -0.64 -5.06 40.89
C GLY A 41 -0.38 -5.12 39.37
N LYS A 42 -1.16 -5.88 38.61
CA LYS A 42 -1.00 -5.94 37.16
C LYS A 42 -1.43 -4.63 36.52
N ARG A 43 -0.64 -4.14 35.56
CA ARG A 43 -0.91 -2.91 34.82
C ARG A 43 -1.97 -3.14 33.74
N ILE A 44 -2.76 -2.11 33.45
CA ILE A 44 -3.69 -2.08 32.33
C ILE A 44 -3.19 -1.10 31.28
N THR A 45 -3.64 -1.27 30.04
CA THR A 45 -3.33 -0.33 28.95
C THR A 45 -4.13 0.95 29.08
N ILE A 46 -3.68 2.03 28.42
CA ILE A 46 -4.41 3.30 28.37
C ILE A 46 -5.80 3.09 27.78
N ASP A 47 -5.92 2.34 26.70
CA ASP A 47 -7.21 1.96 26.08
C ASP A 47 -8.16 1.28 27.09
N THR A 48 -7.65 0.37 27.91
CA THR A 48 -8.46 -0.29 28.96
C THR A 48 -8.93 0.71 30.01
N LEU A 49 -8.07 1.67 30.39
CA LEU A 49 -8.41 2.74 31.33
C LEU A 49 -9.51 3.65 30.76
N ASP A 50 -9.36 4.08 29.50
CA ASP A 50 -10.32 4.94 28.82
C ASP A 50 -11.70 4.28 28.72
N ARG A 51 -11.74 2.98 28.41
CA ARG A 51 -12.99 2.19 28.39
C ARG A 51 -13.64 2.09 29.76
N ILE A 52 -12.88 1.92 30.83
CA ILE A 52 -13.38 1.93 32.21
C ILE A 52 -14.02 3.30 32.54
N GLN A 53 -13.34 4.39 32.24
CA GLN A 53 -13.82 5.72 32.49
C GLN A 53 -15.08 6.05 31.66
N ALA A 54 -15.09 5.69 30.40
CA ALA A 54 -16.25 5.87 29.50
C ALA A 54 -17.47 5.11 30.02
N TYR A 55 -17.30 3.87 30.48
CA TYR A 55 -18.39 3.03 31.01
C TYR A 55 -18.99 3.66 32.28
N ILE A 56 -18.15 4.12 33.19
CA ILE A 56 -18.59 4.78 34.45
C ILE A 56 -19.34 6.09 34.13
N ALA A 57 -18.80 6.93 33.23
CA ALA A 57 -19.42 8.19 32.83
C ALA A 57 -20.79 7.99 32.15
N ALA A 58 -20.94 6.99 31.33
CA ALA A 58 -22.20 6.67 30.64
C ALA A 58 -23.30 6.12 31.53
N ALA A 59 -22.94 5.49 32.64
CA ALA A 59 -23.88 4.84 33.58
C ALA A 59 -24.31 5.71 34.77
N MET A 60 -23.76 6.90 34.91
CA MET A 60 -24.17 7.86 36.00
C MET A 60 -25.47 8.61 35.62
N PRO A 61 -26.46 8.72 36.53
CA PRO A 61 -27.66 9.51 36.30
C PRO A 61 -27.30 10.99 36.07
N GLY A 62 -27.59 11.55 34.93
CA GLY A 62 -27.29 12.94 34.55
C GLY A 62 -26.01 13.15 33.74
N GLY A 63 -25.27 12.09 33.41
CA GLY A 63 -24.16 12.16 32.50
C GLY A 63 -24.64 12.42 31.07
N VAL A 64 -24.20 13.54 30.46
CA VAL A 64 -24.29 13.74 29.02
C VAL A 64 -23.51 12.60 28.38
N PRO A 65 -24.10 11.79 27.46
CA PRO A 65 -23.32 10.77 26.77
C PRO A 65 -22.13 11.48 26.14
N PRO A 66 -20.91 10.91 26.22
CA PRO A 66 -19.77 11.47 25.51
C PRO A 66 -20.17 11.65 24.05
N PRO A 67 -19.73 12.71 23.37
CA PRO A 67 -20.00 12.84 21.92
C PRO A 67 -19.61 11.53 21.32
N ARG A 68 -20.48 10.96 20.49
CA ARG A 68 -20.20 9.72 19.77
C ARG A 68 -18.90 9.92 19.00
N GLY A 69 -17.81 9.69 19.71
CA GLY A 69 -16.51 9.51 19.13
C GLY A 69 -16.64 8.24 18.32
N LEU A 70 -16.42 8.36 17.02
CA LEU A 70 -16.25 7.31 16.06
C LEU A 70 -16.45 5.92 16.69
N GLU A 71 -17.69 5.44 16.69
CA GLU A 71 -17.95 4.02 16.76
C GLU A 71 -17.21 3.45 15.53
N VAL A 72 -16.03 2.93 15.77
CA VAL A 72 -15.48 1.92 14.85
C VAL A 72 -16.54 0.82 14.91
N PRO A 73 -17.33 0.60 13.83
CA PRO A 73 -18.34 -0.43 13.85
C PRO A 73 -17.62 -1.70 14.26
N PRO A 74 -18.22 -2.58 15.12
CA PRO A 74 -17.61 -3.87 15.43
C PRO A 74 -17.37 -4.52 14.07
N GLU A 75 -16.11 -4.75 13.75
CA GLU A 75 -15.72 -5.38 12.50
C GLU A 75 -16.56 -6.65 12.36
N LYS A 76 -17.53 -6.64 11.44
CA LYS A 76 -18.23 -7.85 11.04
C LYS A 76 -17.14 -8.73 10.45
N ARG A 77 -16.66 -9.70 11.22
CA ARG A 77 -15.81 -10.77 10.70
C ARG A 77 -16.55 -11.36 9.51
N ASP A 78 -16.04 -11.13 8.31
CA ASP A 78 -16.58 -11.79 7.13
C ASP A 78 -16.28 -13.29 7.30
N PRO A 79 -17.29 -14.17 7.40
CA PRO A 79 -17.09 -15.59 7.56
C PRO A 79 -16.37 -16.24 6.37
N ARG A 80 -16.07 -15.49 5.32
CA ARG A 80 -15.39 -15.93 4.09
C ARG A 80 -13.89 -15.65 4.03
N GLY A 81 -13.27 -15.21 5.14
CA GLY A 81 -11.82 -15.33 5.39
C GLY A 81 -10.88 -14.84 4.30
N ASN A 82 -11.24 -13.82 3.47
CA ASN A 82 -10.33 -13.37 2.42
C ASN A 82 -10.42 -11.88 2.19
N PHE A 83 -9.24 -11.29 2.29
CA PHE A 83 -8.91 -9.97 1.79
C PHE A 83 -9.44 -8.78 2.62
N ARG A 84 -8.62 -8.33 3.53
CA ARG A 84 -8.76 -7.02 4.15
C ARG A 84 -7.66 -6.12 3.64
N PHE A 85 -7.98 -5.20 2.75
CA PHE A 85 -7.07 -4.16 2.26
C PHE A 85 -6.50 -3.36 3.43
N PHE A 86 -7.26 -3.28 4.53
CA PHE A 86 -6.98 -2.43 5.68
C PHE A 86 -6.39 -3.14 6.90
N GLU A 87 -6.47 -4.46 7.01
CA GLU A 87 -5.95 -5.19 8.18
C GLU A 87 -4.45 -5.05 8.38
N ASN A 88 -3.69 -4.85 7.32
CA ASN A 88 -2.25 -4.72 7.35
C ASN A 88 -1.75 -3.28 7.32
N ARG A 89 -2.62 -2.26 7.49
CA ARG A 89 -2.22 -0.86 7.35
C ARG A 89 -1.13 -0.44 8.33
N GLN A 90 -1.27 -0.78 9.60
CA GLN A 90 -0.25 -0.47 10.60
C GLN A 90 1.07 -1.19 10.31
N LYS A 91 1.00 -2.45 9.85
CA LYS A 91 2.17 -3.21 9.44
C LYS A 91 2.85 -2.57 8.22
N TYR A 92 2.06 -2.12 7.25
CA TYR A 92 2.55 -1.40 6.09
C TYR A 92 3.25 -0.10 6.47
N LEU A 93 2.63 0.75 7.28
CA LEU A 93 3.23 2.01 7.71
C LEU A 93 4.53 1.78 8.48
N LEU A 94 4.55 0.81 9.40
CA LEU A 94 5.77 0.45 10.11
C LEU A 94 6.86 -0.05 9.15
N PHE A 95 6.52 -0.87 8.17
CA PHE A 95 7.44 -1.35 7.15
C PHE A 95 8.02 -0.20 6.31
N VAL A 96 7.17 0.69 5.80
CA VAL A 96 7.61 1.83 4.96
C VAL A 96 8.53 2.78 5.73
N HIS A 97 8.30 2.96 7.04
CA HIS A 97 9.13 3.84 7.87
C HIS A 97 10.43 3.18 8.37
N THR A 98 10.51 1.85 8.32
CA THR A 98 11.67 1.13 8.84
C THR A 98 12.55 0.50 7.76
N CYS A 99 12.04 0.35 6.53
CA CYS A 99 12.75 -0.31 5.44
C CYS A 99 13.03 0.64 4.27
N SER A 100 14.16 0.46 3.62
CA SER A 100 14.60 1.27 2.48
C SER A 100 13.95 0.88 1.13
N GLU A 101 12.98 -0.05 1.12
CA GLU A 101 12.37 -0.60 -0.10
C GLU A 101 11.96 0.48 -1.09
N LYS A 102 11.18 1.49 -0.66
CA LYS A 102 10.64 2.53 -1.54
C LYS A 102 11.73 3.34 -2.25
N ARG A 103 12.84 3.61 -1.55
CA ARG A 103 14.00 4.29 -2.12
C ARG A 103 14.70 3.41 -3.16
N VAL A 104 15.00 2.18 -2.80
CA VAL A 104 15.74 1.24 -3.66
C VAL A 104 14.92 0.87 -4.91
N VAL A 105 13.61 0.66 -4.76
CA VAL A 105 12.69 0.44 -5.90
C VAL A 105 12.68 1.65 -6.83
N ALA A 106 12.59 2.88 -6.30
CA ALA A 106 12.62 4.08 -7.13
C ALA A 106 13.95 4.26 -7.88
N GLU A 107 15.08 3.96 -7.25
CA GLU A 107 16.40 3.95 -7.88
C GLU A 107 16.45 2.90 -9.00
N ARG A 108 15.94 1.68 -8.75
CA ARG A 108 15.88 0.61 -9.74
C ARG A 108 15.02 0.99 -10.96
N VAL A 109 13.87 1.62 -10.73
CA VAL A 109 13.01 2.16 -11.81
C VAL A 109 13.72 3.30 -12.54
N GLY A 110 14.43 4.16 -11.82
CA GLY A 110 15.20 5.28 -12.37
C GLY A 110 16.24 4.87 -13.43
N LEU A 111 16.81 3.66 -13.32
CA LEU A 111 17.75 3.13 -14.32
C LEU A 111 17.09 2.96 -15.70
N GLU A 112 15.80 2.67 -15.75
CA GLU A 112 15.07 2.49 -17.00
C GLU A 112 14.87 3.83 -17.76
N LEU A 113 14.90 4.98 -17.05
CA LEU A 113 14.84 6.31 -17.67
C LEU A 113 16.00 6.54 -18.67
N GLY A 114 17.13 5.85 -18.45
CA GLY A 114 18.28 5.89 -19.38
C GLY A 114 18.02 5.20 -20.71
N SER A 115 17.03 4.34 -20.78
CA SER A 115 16.74 3.50 -21.95
C SER A 115 15.50 3.94 -22.71
N ILE A 116 14.71 4.87 -22.18
CA ILE A 116 13.55 5.44 -22.87
C ILE A 116 13.95 6.70 -23.65
N HIS A 117 13.23 6.97 -24.74
CA HIS A 117 13.43 8.14 -25.59
C HIS A 117 12.05 8.74 -25.87
N PRO A 118 11.56 9.55 -24.93
CA PRO A 118 10.23 10.13 -25.07
C PRO A 118 10.18 11.08 -26.28
N ARG A 119 9.03 11.10 -26.94
CA ARG A 119 8.75 12.01 -28.04
C ARG A 119 7.64 12.97 -27.63
N PRO A 120 7.64 14.20 -28.13
CA PRO A 120 6.52 15.11 -27.93
C PRO A 120 5.19 14.41 -28.23
N PRO A 121 4.08 14.81 -27.58
CA PRO A 121 3.96 16.00 -26.71
C PRO A 121 4.39 15.79 -25.26
N ALA A 122 4.63 14.57 -24.77
CA ALA A 122 4.96 14.32 -23.37
C ALA A 122 5.74 13.03 -23.14
N LEU A 123 6.51 12.97 -22.05
CA LEU A 123 6.95 11.73 -21.42
C LEU A 123 5.75 11.12 -20.67
N ARG A 124 5.34 9.92 -21.06
CA ARG A 124 4.15 9.25 -20.55
C ARG A 124 4.54 8.07 -19.64
N VAL A 125 4.15 8.17 -18.37
CA VAL A 125 4.45 7.16 -17.35
C VAL A 125 3.16 6.63 -16.75
N PHE A 126 3.08 5.30 -16.58
CA PHE A 126 1.99 4.65 -15.87
C PHE A 126 2.53 3.88 -14.67
N ASP A 127 1.97 4.12 -13.49
CA ASP A 127 2.23 3.33 -12.29
C ASP A 127 1.04 2.40 -12.01
N ALA A 128 1.30 1.10 -12.05
CA ALA A 128 0.27 0.06 -11.94
C ALA A 128 -0.19 -0.21 -10.50
N GLY A 129 0.45 0.39 -9.52
CA GLY A 129 0.10 0.31 -8.10
C GLY A 129 0.81 1.39 -7.32
N VAL A 130 0.25 2.60 -7.35
CA VAL A 130 0.91 3.80 -6.80
C VAL A 130 1.19 3.67 -5.30
N GLY A 131 0.31 2.95 -4.57
CA GLY A 131 0.38 2.86 -3.13
C GLY A 131 0.35 4.25 -2.48
N ASP A 132 1.25 4.50 -1.54
CA ASP A 132 1.38 5.81 -0.88
C ASP A 132 2.05 6.91 -1.73
N GLY A 133 2.38 6.63 -2.98
CA GLY A 133 3.01 7.57 -3.92
C GLY A 133 4.50 7.79 -3.74
N THR A 134 5.15 7.19 -2.75
CA THR A 134 6.57 7.46 -2.44
C THR A 134 7.51 7.05 -3.58
N VAL A 135 7.29 5.88 -4.20
CA VAL A 135 8.10 5.43 -5.36
C VAL A 135 7.90 6.40 -6.52
N LEU A 136 6.64 6.66 -6.88
CA LEU A 136 6.30 7.53 -8.00
C LEU A 136 6.86 8.94 -7.83
N ALA A 137 6.71 9.55 -6.65
CA ALA A 137 7.24 10.89 -6.38
C ALA A 137 8.77 10.96 -6.52
N ARG A 138 9.50 9.91 -6.12
CA ARG A 138 10.96 9.82 -6.32
C ARG A 138 11.33 9.65 -7.79
N VAL A 139 10.59 8.82 -8.53
CA VAL A 139 10.78 8.63 -9.98
C VAL A 139 10.51 9.95 -10.73
N MET A 140 9.49 10.71 -10.35
CA MET A 140 9.19 12.02 -10.95
C MET A 140 10.35 13.01 -10.77
N ARG A 141 11.04 13.03 -9.62
CA ARG A 141 12.26 13.83 -9.43
C ARG A 141 13.37 13.43 -10.41
N SER A 142 13.59 12.11 -10.55
CA SER A 142 14.57 11.59 -11.50
C SER A 142 14.21 11.95 -12.97
N MET A 143 12.90 11.92 -13.28
CA MET A 143 12.38 12.36 -14.59
C MET A 143 12.64 13.84 -14.80
N HIS A 144 12.35 14.70 -13.82
CA HIS A 144 12.61 16.14 -13.90
C HIS A 144 14.10 16.42 -14.15
N GLY A 145 15.00 15.78 -13.40
CA GLY A 145 16.44 15.95 -13.60
C GLY A 145 16.93 15.53 -14.99
N ARG A 146 16.28 14.51 -15.60
CA ARG A 146 16.68 14.00 -16.92
C ARG A 146 15.98 14.66 -18.10
N PHE A 147 14.73 15.07 -17.92
CA PHE A 147 13.86 15.63 -18.97
C PHE A 147 13.22 16.94 -18.51
N PRO A 148 14.01 17.97 -18.12
CA PRO A 148 13.49 19.16 -17.44
C PRO A 148 12.52 19.99 -18.30
N HIS A 149 12.57 19.85 -19.62
CA HIS A 149 11.75 20.64 -20.57
C HIS A 149 10.64 19.81 -21.26
N MET A 150 10.56 18.51 -20.98
CA MET A 150 9.53 17.64 -21.56
C MET A 150 8.29 17.64 -20.66
N PRO A 151 7.09 17.98 -21.16
CA PRO A 151 5.87 17.80 -20.38
C PRO A 151 5.69 16.36 -19.92
N PHE A 152 5.10 16.16 -18.73
CA PHE A 152 4.83 14.85 -18.19
C PHE A 152 3.34 14.53 -18.22
N TYR A 153 3.03 13.31 -18.65
CA TYR A 153 1.75 12.68 -18.43
C TYR A 153 1.95 11.50 -17.48
N ILE A 154 1.50 11.63 -16.26
CA ILE A 154 1.62 10.62 -15.22
C ILE A 154 0.24 10.05 -14.94
N ALA A 155 0.06 8.76 -15.14
CA ALA A 155 -1.17 8.08 -14.76
C ALA A 155 -0.84 6.98 -13.74
N GLY A 156 -1.65 6.89 -12.70
CA GLY A 156 -1.47 5.91 -11.64
C GLY A 156 -2.79 5.20 -11.30
N LYS A 157 -2.66 3.91 -10.99
CA LYS A 157 -3.77 3.09 -10.51
C LYS A 157 -3.61 2.85 -9.02
N GLU A 158 -4.66 3.13 -8.25
CA GLU A 158 -4.75 2.74 -6.85
C GLU A 158 -6.21 2.45 -6.48
N LEU A 159 -6.43 1.45 -5.64
CA LEU A 159 -7.77 1.07 -5.19
C LEU A 159 -8.04 1.52 -3.75
N SER A 160 -7.01 1.60 -2.93
CA SER A 160 -7.09 2.05 -1.54
C SER A 160 -7.29 3.56 -1.48
N LEU A 161 -8.41 4.01 -0.91
CA LEU A 161 -8.69 5.43 -0.69
C LEU A 161 -7.59 6.10 0.16
N GLU A 162 -7.07 5.38 1.14
CA GLU A 162 -6.06 5.90 2.05
C GLU A 162 -4.72 6.11 1.33
N ASP A 163 -4.32 5.17 0.47
CA ASP A 163 -3.12 5.31 -0.34
C ASP A 163 -3.25 6.41 -1.38
N VAL A 164 -4.44 6.58 -1.96
CA VAL A 164 -4.75 7.72 -2.84
C VAL A 164 -4.54 9.05 -2.11
N ARG A 165 -5.02 9.18 -0.86
CA ARG A 165 -4.80 10.39 -0.06
C ARG A 165 -3.31 10.66 0.17
N LEU A 166 -2.56 9.64 0.59
CA LEU A 166 -1.11 9.77 0.79
C LEU A 166 -0.34 10.09 -0.50
N THR A 167 -0.82 9.59 -1.64
CA THR A 167 -0.28 9.95 -2.94
C THR A 167 -0.56 11.41 -3.25
N LEU A 168 -1.80 11.86 -3.07
CA LEU A 168 -2.21 13.25 -3.32
C LEU A 168 -1.47 14.25 -2.44
N ASP A 169 -1.12 13.91 -1.20
CA ASP A 169 -0.29 14.75 -0.31
C ASP A 169 1.12 15.03 -0.89
N LYS A 170 1.62 14.20 -1.81
CA LYS A 170 2.93 14.36 -2.44
C LYS A 170 2.89 15.09 -3.78
N VAL A 171 1.70 15.22 -4.38
CA VAL A 171 1.51 15.81 -5.72
C VAL A 171 1.81 17.31 -5.77
N PRO A 172 1.45 18.15 -4.77
CA PRO A 172 1.72 19.58 -4.77
C PRO A 172 3.17 19.93 -5.09
N ASP A 173 4.12 19.32 -4.38
CA ASP A 173 5.55 19.54 -4.58
C ASP A 173 6.01 19.07 -5.96
N ARG A 174 5.43 18.00 -6.49
CA ARG A 174 5.80 17.47 -7.82
C ARG A 174 5.32 18.40 -8.94
N LEU A 175 4.11 18.97 -8.81
CA LEU A 175 3.56 19.95 -9.73
C LEU A 175 4.27 21.32 -9.63
N PHE A 176 4.78 21.65 -8.45
CA PHE A 176 5.61 22.84 -8.27
C PHE A 176 6.99 22.67 -8.92
N GLU A 177 7.65 21.52 -8.69
CA GLU A 177 8.97 21.20 -9.25
C GLU A 177 8.93 21.06 -10.78
N HIS A 178 7.87 20.45 -11.33
CA HIS A 178 7.69 20.26 -12.76
C HIS A 178 6.29 20.73 -13.20
N PRO A 179 6.12 22.03 -13.47
CA PRO A 179 4.81 22.63 -13.73
C PRO A 179 4.07 22.03 -14.94
N ALA A 180 4.82 21.63 -15.98
CA ALA A 180 4.27 21.02 -17.19
C ALA A 180 3.91 19.54 -16.96
N THR A 181 3.08 19.25 -15.94
CA THR A 181 2.66 17.89 -15.58
C THR A 181 1.14 17.76 -15.57
N VAL A 182 0.64 16.73 -16.23
CA VAL A 182 -0.71 16.17 -16.02
C VAL A 182 -0.59 14.93 -15.15
N PHE A 183 -1.28 14.91 -14.02
CA PHE A 183 -1.30 13.81 -13.07
C PHE A 183 -2.70 13.20 -13.00
N VAL A 184 -2.80 11.88 -13.21
CA VAL A 184 -4.07 11.15 -13.25
C VAL A 184 -4.05 10.02 -12.24
N LEU A 185 -5.08 9.91 -11.41
CA LEU A 185 -5.32 8.75 -10.57
C LEU A 185 -6.61 8.05 -10.97
N THR A 186 -6.60 6.71 -10.95
CA THR A 186 -7.78 5.89 -11.24
C THR A 186 -7.83 4.64 -10.37
N ASN A 187 -9.05 4.18 -10.06
CA ASN A 187 -9.31 2.94 -9.34
C ASN A 187 -9.60 1.74 -10.26
N MET A 188 -9.53 1.93 -11.57
CA MET A 188 -9.88 0.92 -12.57
C MET A 188 -8.92 -0.28 -12.56
N TYR A 189 -9.33 -1.40 -13.19
CA TYR A 189 -8.50 -2.60 -13.32
C TYR A 189 -7.30 -2.37 -14.25
N TYR A 190 -6.30 -3.24 -14.16
CA TYR A 190 -5.07 -3.16 -14.98
C TYR A 190 -5.33 -3.20 -16.48
N ALA A 191 -6.44 -3.82 -16.93
CA ALA A 191 -6.83 -3.84 -18.34
C ALA A 191 -7.58 -2.58 -18.79
N GLU A 192 -7.99 -1.72 -17.86
CA GLU A 192 -8.81 -0.54 -18.09
C GLU A 192 -8.03 0.75 -17.79
N ALA A 193 -7.29 0.75 -16.69
CA ALA A 193 -6.61 1.92 -16.14
C ALA A 193 -5.67 2.64 -17.14
N PRO A 194 -4.83 1.93 -17.94
CA PRO A 194 -3.98 2.61 -18.93
C PRO A 194 -4.77 3.38 -20.00
N TRP A 195 -5.97 2.90 -20.32
CA TRP A 195 -6.86 3.53 -21.32
C TRP A 195 -7.88 4.49 -20.71
N LEU A 196 -7.97 4.56 -19.38
CA LEU A 196 -9.01 5.27 -18.64
C LEU A 196 -10.42 4.95 -19.18
N THR A 197 -10.62 3.69 -19.55
CA THR A 197 -11.86 3.22 -20.19
C THR A 197 -12.29 1.90 -19.55
N PRO A 198 -13.44 1.89 -18.86
CA PRO A 198 -14.00 0.66 -18.31
C PRO A 198 -14.35 -0.37 -19.38
N ALA A 199 -14.17 -1.66 -19.09
CA ALA A 199 -14.38 -2.74 -20.03
C ALA A 199 -15.86 -2.97 -20.38
N SER A 200 -16.79 -2.65 -19.49
CA SER A 200 -18.22 -2.85 -19.72
C SER A 200 -18.92 -1.52 -20.04
N PRO A 201 -19.92 -1.52 -20.96
CA PRO A 201 -20.71 -0.32 -21.26
C PRO A 201 -21.43 0.25 -20.03
N ALA A 202 -21.92 -0.60 -19.14
CA ALA A 202 -22.57 -0.17 -17.89
C ALA A 202 -21.58 0.54 -16.94
N ALA A 203 -20.36 0.01 -16.79
CA ALA A 203 -19.31 0.68 -16.01
C ALA A 203 -18.89 2.00 -16.69
N ALA A 204 -18.77 2.02 -18.01
CA ALA A 204 -18.42 3.23 -18.75
C ALA A 204 -19.47 4.33 -18.58
N ALA A 205 -20.75 3.98 -18.62
CA ALA A 205 -21.85 4.92 -18.37
C ALA A 205 -21.87 5.45 -16.92
N GLY A 206 -21.38 4.65 -15.95
CA GLY A 206 -21.30 5.03 -14.55
C GLY A 206 -19.94 5.66 -14.15
N MET A 207 -19.04 5.88 -15.10
CA MET A 207 -17.71 6.42 -14.83
C MET A 207 -17.77 7.86 -14.31
N ILE A 208 -17.02 8.10 -13.27
CA ILE A 208 -16.87 9.43 -12.69
C ILE A 208 -15.54 10.01 -13.16
N TRP A 209 -15.63 11.14 -13.85
CA TRP A 209 -14.50 11.92 -14.33
C TRP A 209 -14.42 13.24 -13.57
N HIS A 210 -13.32 13.47 -12.89
CA HIS A 210 -13.11 14.67 -12.08
C HIS A 210 -11.82 15.37 -12.49
N GLU A 211 -11.95 16.53 -13.10
CA GLU A 211 -10.82 17.35 -13.57
C GLU A 211 -10.63 18.54 -12.62
N VAL A 212 -9.40 18.77 -12.18
CA VAL A 212 -9.00 19.84 -11.26
C VAL A 212 -7.85 20.62 -11.87
N ALA A 213 -8.12 21.85 -12.29
CA ALA A 213 -7.12 22.81 -12.70
C ALA A 213 -6.67 23.61 -11.48
N LEU A 214 -5.48 23.31 -10.97
CA LEU A 214 -4.92 23.91 -9.75
C LEU A 214 -4.45 25.34 -10.03
N ARG A 215 -4.90 26.28 -9.19
CA ARG A 215 -4.59 27.71 -9.26
C ARG A 215 -3.56 28.08 -8.21
N GLY A 216 -2.78 29.12 -8.51
CA GLY A 216 -1.76 29.63 -7.60
C GLY A 216 -0.33 29.39 -8.09
N ALA A 217 0.63 29.76 -7.26
CA ALA A 217 2.04 29.77 -7.60
C ALA A 217 2.92 29.01 -6.60
N SER A 218 2.33 28.37 -5.59
CA SER A 218 3.05 27.65 -4.53
C SER A 218 2.49 26.25 -4.31
N SER A 219 3.32 25.34 -3.78
CA SER A 219 2.87 24.00 -3.40
C SER A 219 1.81 24.03 -2.30
N GLY A 220 1.86 24.98 -1.38
CA GLY A 220 0.85 25.14 -0.32
C GLY A 220 -0.54 25.51 -0.86
N GLU A 221 -0.61 26.36 -1.90
CA GLU A 221 -1.89 26.67 -2.56
C GLU A 221 -2.46 25.46 -3.30
N PHE A 222 -1.60 24.62 -3.89
CA PHE A 222 -2.03 23.37 -4.53
C PHE A 222 -2.49 22.35 -3.49
N GLU A 223 -1.78 22.23 -2.36
CA GLU A 223 -2.12 21.36 -1.25
C GLU A 223 -3.52 21.67 -0.70
N ALA A 224 -3.83 22.96 -0.47
CA ALA A 224 -5.13 23.39 0.01
C ALA A 224 -6.26 22.95 -0.94
N GLN A 225 -6.10 23.14 -2.27
CA GLN A 225 -7.10 22.75 -3.26
C GLN A 225 -7.22 21.21 -3.40
N ILE A 226 -6.12 20.48 -3.28
CA ILE A 226 -6.13 19.00 -3.31
C ILE A 226 -6.82 18.47 -2.05
N ALA A 227 -6.65 19.09 -0.89
CA ALA A 227 -7.33 18.70 0.34
C ALA A 227 -8.86 18.81 0.23
N GLU A 228 -9.38 19.76 -0.58
CA GLU A 228 -10.81 19.91 -0.86
C GLU A 228 -11.41 18.70 -1.59
N LEU A 229 -10.58 17.83 -2.21
CA LEU A 229 -11.04 16.58 -2.81
C LEU A 229 -11.46 15.52 -1.78
N GLY A 230 -11.16 15.70 -0.50
CA GLY A 230 -11.45 14.72 0.55
C GLY A 230 -12.87 14.16 0.52
N PRO A 231 -13.94 15.01 0.58
CA PRO A 231 -15.33 14.56 0.53
C PRO A 231 -15.69 13.84 -0.80
N PHE A 232 -15.18 14.33 -1.93
CA PHE A 232 -15.38 13.69 -3.23
C PHE A 232 -14.81 12.27 -3.26
N LEU A 233 -13.59 12.10 -2.76
CA LEU A 233 -12.91 10.81 -2.70
C LEU A 233 -13.63 9.84 -1.76
N GLU A 234 -14.06 10.29 -0.58
CA GLU A 234 -14.84 9.47 0.36
C GLU A 234 -16.15 8.95 -0.24
N GLN A 235 -16.81 9.76 -1.03
CA GLN A 235 -18.05 9.40 -1.66
C GLN A 235 -17.86 8.44 -2.85
N ASN A 236 -16.80 8.63 -3.65
CA ASN A 236 -16.70 8.02 -4.98
C ASN A 236 -15.59 6.96 -5.08
N TRP A 237 -14.52 7.03 -4.24
CA TRP A 237 -13.41 6.08 -4.30
C TRP A 237 -13.67 4.89 -3.38
N ARG A 238 -14.71 4.13 -3.70
CA ARG A 238 -15.15 2.98 -2.91
C ARG A 238 -14.75 1.67 -3.56
N ALA A 239 -14.37 0.71 -2.73
CA ALA A 239 -14.05 -0.64 -3.15
C ALA A 239 -14.91 -1.66 -2.38
N ASN A 240 -15.33 -2.70 -3.07
CA ASN A 240 -16.03 -3.86 -2.53
C ASN A 240 -15.21 -5.12 -2.73
N VAL A 241 -15.61 -6.20 -2.09
CA VAL A 241 -15.03 -7.53 -2.32
C VAL A 241 -15.88 -8.27 -3.33
N SER A 242 -15.26 -8.72 -4.43
CA SER A 242 -15.95 -9.54 -5.42
C SER A 242 -16.45 -10.85 -4.82
N PRO A 243 -17.75 -11.16 -4.88
CA PRO A 243 -18.30 -12.41 -4.35
C PRO A 243 -17.75 -13.66 -5.03
N ARG A 244 -17.25 -13.51 -6.27
CA ARG A 244 -16.71 -14.62 -7.08
C ARG A 244 -15.23 -14.93 -6.81
N SER A 245 -14.44 -13.90 -6.56
CA SER A 245 -12.97 -14.05 -6.50
C SER A 245 -12.36 -13.71 -5.14
N GLY A 246 -13.14 -13.11 -4.23
CA GLY A 246 -12.62 -12.56 -2.98
C GLY A 246 -11.65 -11.38 -3.17
N MET A 247 -11.51 -10.88 -4.40
CA MET A 247 -10.60 -9.77 -4.72
C MET A 247 -11.30 -8.42 -4.60
N PRO A 248 -10.59 -7.36 -4.21
CA PRO A 248 -11.15 -6.03 -4.17
C PRO A 248 -11.46 -5.54 -5.58
N VAL A 249 -12.60 -4.89 -5.69
CA VAL A 249 -13.12 -4.33 -6.93
C VAL A 249 -13.68 -2.94 -6.65
N TYR A 250 -13.54 -2.02 -7.57
CA TYR A 250 -14.17 -0.71 -7.44
C TYR A 250 -15.70 -0.81 -7.52
N GLU A 251 -16.42 0.05 -6.82
CA GLU A 251 -17.87 0.19 -6.98
C GLU A 251 -18.23 0.92 -8.28
N ARG A 252 -17.52 2.03 -8.53
CA ARG A 252 -17.62 2.82 -9.76
C ARG A 252 -16.22 3.13 -10.27
N PRO A 253 -16.00 3.15 -11.58
CA PRO A 253 -14.74 3.59 -12.13
C PRO A 253 -14.62 5.11 -11.96
N VAL A 254 -13.49 5.54 -11.42
CA VAL A 254 -13.17 6.95 -11.15
C VAL A 254 -11.84 7.30 -11.83
N ALA A 255 -11.78 8.47 -12.44
CA ALA A 255 -10.56 9.13 -12.84
C ALA A 255 -10.52 10.56 -12.29
N VAL A 256 -9.45 10.90 -11.59
CA VAL A 256 -9.13 12.24 -11.12
C VAL A 256 -7.96 12.76 -11.94
N VAL A 257 -8.11 13.92 -12.57
CA VAL A 257 -7.11 14.54 -13.44
C VAL A 257 -6.68 15.86 -12.82
N LEU A 258 -5.39 16.01 -12.52
CA LEU A 258 -4.81 17.18 -11.88
C LEU A 258 -3.76 17.80 -12.80
N TYR A 259 -3.78 19.11 -12.93
CA TYR A 259 -2.75 19.89 -13.61
C TYR A 259 -2.80 21.34 -13.16
N ARG A 260 -1.76 22.11 -13.45
CA ARG A 260 -1.75 23.54 -13.16
C ARG A 260 -2.51 24.33 -14.23
N GLU A 261 -3.40 25.23 -13.79
CA GLU A 261 -4.22 26.06 -14.70
C GLU A 261 -3.36 26.97 -15.58
N ASP A 262 -2.30 27.55 -15.02
CA ASP A 262 -1.37 28.45 -15.74
C ASP A 262 -0.55 27.75 -16.85
N HIS A 263 -0.52 26.40 -16.83
CA HIS A 263 0.12 25.58 -17.87
C HIS A 263 -0.87 24.88 -18.80
N ARG A 264 -2.17 25.12 -18.65
CA ARG A 264 -3.24 24.45 -19.40
C ARG A 264 -3.04 24.51 -20.91
N PHE A 265 -2.65 25.65 -21.44
CA PHE A 265 -2.41 25.81 -22.88
C PHE A 265 -1.34 24.86 -23.41
N LEU A 266 -0.21 24.75 -22.70
CA LEU A 266 0.87 23.82 -23.02
C LEU A 266 0.44 22.36 -22.90
N LEU A 267 -0.44 22.05 -21.94
CA LEU A 267 -0.87 20.73 -21.58
C LEU A 267 -2.13 20.25 -22.35
N ASP A 268 -2.80 21.10 -23.12
CA ASP A 268 -4.10 20.81 -23.75
C ASP A 268 -4.08 19.53 -24.60
N SER A 269 -2.98 19.27 -25.31
CA SER A 269 -2.81 18.07 -26.14
C SER A 269 -2.56 16.78 -25.36
N ILE A 270 -2.27 16.88 -24.06
CA ILE A 270 -1.96 15.72 -23.19
C ILE A 270 -2.93 15.53 -22.04
N ILE A 271 -3.74 16.55 -21.71
CA ILE A 271 -4.83 16.40 -20.75
C ILE A 271 -5.82 15.35 -21.30
N PRO A 272 -6.02 14.23 -20.60
CA PRO A 272 -6.90 13.17 -21.10
C PRO A 272 -8.36 13.63 -21.03
N ARG A 273 -9.16 13.11 -21.96
CA ARG A 273 -10.63 13.37 -22.00
C ARG A 273 -11.39 12.07 -21.86
N ALA A 274 -12.49 12.10 -21.15
CA ALA A 274 -13.36 10.94 -20.99
C ALA A 274 -13.71 10.31 -22.35
N GLY A 275 -13.49 9.00 -22.49
CA GLY A 275 -13.78 8.24 -23.70
C GLY A 275 -12.82 8.49 -24.89
N ARG A 276 -11.73 9.25 -24.70
CA ARG A 276 -10.73 9.56 -25.75
C ARG A 276 -9.29 9.41 -25.27
N SER A 277 -9.06 8.60 -24.25
CA SER A 277 -7.72 8.40 -23.71
C SER A 277 -7.01 7.25 -24.45
N GLU A 278 -5.73 7.43 -24.72
CA GLU A 278 -4.87 6.44 -25.38
C GLU A 278 -3.83 5.89 -24.41
N ALA A 279 -3.62 4.57 -24.46
CA ALA A 279 -2.52 3.93 -23.76
C ALA A 279 -1.30 3.82 -24.69
N ASN A 280 -0.31 4.68 -24.48
CA ASN A 280 0.94 4.73 -25.26
C ASN A 280 2.08 5.20 -24.36
N PHE A 281 2.42 4.39 -23.32
CA PHE A 281 3.36 4.78 -22.28
C PHE A 281 4.82 4.50 -22.67
N ASP A 282 5.69 5.46 -22.35
CA ASP A 282 7.15 5.32 -22.44
C ASP A 282 7.69 4.41 -21.34
N LEU A 283 7.12 4.55 -20.13
CA LEU A 283 7.49 3.75 -18.97
C LEU A 283 6.24 3.27 -18.23
N ILE A 284 6.20 1.98 -17.92
CA ILE A 284 5.22 1.39 -17.01
C ILE A 284 5.94 0.82 -15.81
N ILE A 285 5.54 1.22 -14.62
CA ILE A 285 6.04 0.74 -13.34
C ILE A 285 5.03 -0.29 -12.81
N ALA A 286 5.46 -1.50 -12.54
CA ALA A 286 4.64 -2.56 -11.95
C ALA A 286 5.38 -3.14 -10.73
N SER A 287 5.48 -2.33 -9.67
CA SER A 287 6.10 -2.73 -8.40
C SER A 287 5.07 -3.36 -7.49
N GLN A 288 5.30 -4.62 -7.10
CA GLN A 288 4.41 -5.43 -6.24
C GLN A 288 2.93 -5.40 -6.70
N PRO A 289 2.61 -5.52 -8.02
CA PRO A 289 1.25 -5.28 -8.53
C PRO A 289 0.29 -6.44 -8.24
N TYR A 290 0.77 -7.50 -7.61
CA TYR A 290 0.01 -8.70 -7.29
C TYR A 290 0.45 -9.30 -5.95
N ARG A 291 -0.41 -10.16 -5.40
CA ARG A 291 -0.08 -10.91 -4.18
C ARG A 291 0.99 -11.97 -4.44
N ALA A 292 1.89 -12.16 -3.47
CA ALA A 292 2.97 -13.13 -3.53
C ALA A 292 2.50 -14.57 -3.83
N LYS A 293 1.35 -14.97 -3.30
CA LYS A 293 0.76 -16.31 -3.50
C LYS A 293 -0.15 -16.43 -4.74
N SER A 294 -0.29 -15.36 -5.57
CA SER A 294 -1.09 -15.44 -6.80
C SER A 294 -0.47 -16.39 -7.81
N SER A 295 -1.30 -17.13 -8.54
CA SER A 295 -0.81 -18.02 -9.59
C SER A 295 -0.13 -17.24 -10.73
N VAL A 296 0.85 -17.84 -11.38
CA VAL A 296 1.56 -17.25 -12.52
C VAL A 296 0.61 -16.86 -13.65
N ASN A 297 -0.40 -17.68 -13.92
CA ASN A 297 -1.41 -17.40 -14.95
C ASN A 297 -2.25 -16.18 -14.61
N PHE A 298 -2.63 -15.99 -13.34
CA PHE A 298 -3.34 -14.81 -12.91
C PHE A 298 -2.49 -13.53 -13.10
N ARG A 299 -1.21 -13.56 -12.63
CA ARG A 299 -0.27 -12.44 -12.80
C ARG A 299 -0.08 -12.08 -14.28
N ALA A 300 0.12 -13.08 -15.12
CA ALA A 300 0.31 -12.88 -16.56
C ALA A 300 -0.94 -12.30 -17.22
N LYS A 301 -2.08 -12.97 -17.08
CA LYS A 301 -3.32 -12.67 -17.82
C LYS A 301 -4.01 -11.39 -17.34
N ARG A 302 -4.06 -11.18 -16.03
CA ARG A 302 -4.86 -10.10 -15.45
C ARG A 302 -4.08 -8.80 -15.23
N ILE A 303 -2.75 -8.88 -15.19
CA ILE A 303 -1.91 -7.74 -14.78
C ILE A 303 -0.87 -7.42 -15.85
N ILE A 304 0.12 -8.29 -16.07
CA ILE A 304 1.29 -7.92 -16.85
C ILE A 304 1.02 -7.87 -18.37
N ALA A 305 0.25 -8.81 -18.91
CA ALA A 305 -0.06 -8.78 -20.34
C ALA A 305 -0.91 -7.55 -20.74
N PRO A 306 -1.97 -7.14 -20.00
CA PRO A 306 -2.65 -5.88 -20.24
C PRO A 306 -1.71 -4.67 -20.22
N LEU A 307 -0.84 -4.57 -19.20
CA LEU A 307 0.13 -3.48 -19.08
C LEU A 307 1.13 -3.46 -20.24
N ALA A 308 1.63 -4.62 -20.67
CA ALA A 308 2.54 -4.71 -21.81
C ALA A 308 1.91 -4.24 -23.14
N ARG A 309 0.59 -4.43 -23.31
CA ARG A 309 -0.15 -3.90 -24.47
C ARG A 309 -0.21 -2.37 -24.48
N ALA A 310 -0.13 -1.73 -23.31
CA ALA A 310 -0.20 -0.28 -23.16
C ALA A 310 1.12 0.45 -23.47
N LEU A 311 2.21 -0.27 -23.73
CA LEU A 311 3.49 0.30 -24.14
C LEU A 311 3.42 0.92 -25.53
N ARG A 312 4.00 2.09 -25.71
CA ARG A 312 4.29 2.65 -27.05
C ARG A 312 5.51 1.96 -27.69
N ALA A 313 5.75 2.20 -28.97
CA ALA A 313 7.00 1.80 -29.64
C ALA A 313 8.21 2.42 -28.90
N GLY A 314 9.18 1.60 -28.53
CA GLY A 314 10.32 1.98 -27.67
C GLY A 314 10.02 2.10 -26.18
N GLY A 315 8.76 1.89 -25.75
CA GLY A 315 8.36 1.92 -24.35
C GLY A 315 8.83 0.70 -23.55
N ARG A 316 8.92 0.85 -22.23
CA ARG A 316 9.43 -0.17 -21.31
C ARG A 316 8.50 -0.37 -20.12
N LEU A 317 8.24 -1.60 -19.75
CA LEU A 317 7.60 -2.00 -18.51
C LEU A 317 8.66 -2.61 -17.61
N ILE A 318 8.83 -2.07 -16.41
CA ILE A 318 9.60 -2.69 -15.35
C ILE A 318 8.65 -3.34 -14.37
N GLY A 319 8.78 -4.67 -14.20
CA GLY A 319 8.10 -5.41 -13.14
C GLY A 319 9.07 -5.70 -12.00
N ILE A 320 8.59 -5.53 -10.76
CA ILE A 320 9.34 -5.80 -9.53
C ILE A 320 8.45 -6.59 -8.59
N HIS A 321 9.00 -7.65 -8.01
CA HIS A 321 8.35 -8.42 -6.96
C HIS A 321 9.37 -9.05 -6.01
N SER A 322 8.91 -9.47 -4.84
CA SER A 322 9.78 -10.09 -3.84
C SER A 322 10.35 -11.42 -4.35
N HIS A 323 11.66 -11.59 -4.14
CA HIS A 323 12.42 -12.75 -4.56
C HIS A 323 12.53 -13.81 -3.44
N GLY A 324 12.65 -13.37 -2.19
CA GLY A 324 12.98 -14.22 -1.05
C GLY A 324 14.45 -14.63 -1.04
N GLN A 325 14.78 -15.76 -0.40
CA GLN A 325 16.14 -16.24 -0.17
C GLN A 325 16.98 -15.23 0.65
N ASP A 326 16.37 -14.65 1.64
CA ASP A 326 16.88 -13.59 2.48
C ASP A 326 16.57 -13.83 3.96
N PRO A 327 17.16 -13.09 4.90
CA PRO A 327 16.88 -13.24 6.33
C PRO A 327 15.40 -13.03 6.69
N GLY A 328 14.64 -12.24 5.90
CA GLY A 328 13.21 -12.08 6.14
C GLY A 328 12.44 -13.38 5.96
N ILE A 329 12.71 -14.14 4.89
CA ILE A 329 12.07 -15.44 4.70
C ILE A 329 12.59 -16.49 5.68
N GLU A 330 13.85 -16.40 6.15
CA GLU A 330 14.34 -17.28 7.21
C GLU A 330 13.54 -17.12 8.51
N ILE A 331 13.17 -15.89 8.89
CA ILE A 331 12.29 -15.63 10.04
C ILE A 331 10.94 -16.35 9.86
N ILE A 332 10.35 -16.22 8.68
CA ILE A 332 9.06 -16.86 8.37
C ILE A 332 9.16 -18.37 8.43
N GLN A 333 10.20 -18.95 7.84
CA GLN A 333 10.41 -20.41 7.82
C GLN A 333 10.78 -21.00 9.18
N ALA A 334 11.41 -20.23 10.06
CA ALA A 334 11.66 -20.63 11.44
C ALA A 334 10.35 -20.81 12.24
N VAL A 335 9.29 -20.07 11.87
CA VAL A 335 7.97 -20.15 12.50
C VAL A 335 7.06 -21.10 11.75
N TRP A 336 7.08 -21.09 10.42
CA TRP A 336 6.29 -21.96 9.54
C TRP A 336 7.21 -22.70 8.56
N PRO A 337 7.76 -23.86 8.96
CA PRO A 337 8.62 -24.66 8.09
C PRO A 337 7.95 -24.99 6.75
N GLY A 338 8.66 -24.74 5.64
CA GLY A 338 8.15 -24.99 4.30
C GLY A 338 7.32 -23.86 3.69
N GLU A 339 7.07 -22.77 4.41
CA GLU A 339 6.41 -21.59 3.81
C GLU A 339 7.30 -20.99 2.72
N ASN A 340 6.75 -20.85 1.51
CA ASN A 340 7.42 -20.23 0.38
C ASN A 340 6.41 -19.38 -0.41
N PRO A 341 6.21 -18.11 -0.05
CA PRO A 341 5.28 -17.24 -0.77
C PRO A 341 5.82 -16.80 -2.15
N PHE A 342 7.11 -16.91 -2.41
CA PHE A 342 7.79 -16.41 -3.60
C PHE A 342 8.14 -17.51 -4.61
N ALA A 343 7.24 -18.47 -4.80
CA ALA A 343 7.47 -19.64 -5.66
C ALA A 343 7.55 -19.31 -7.16
N VAL A 344 7.00 -18.17 -7.61
CA VAL A 344 6.95 -17.78 -9.02
C VAL A 344 8.10 -16.85 -9.35
N SER A 345 9.08 -17.34 -10.13
CA SER A 345 10.22 -16.55 -10.58
C SER A 345 9.87 -15.61 -11.74
N ARG A 346 10.70 -14.56 -11.96
CA ARG A 346 10.59 -13.67 -13.12
C ARG A 346 10.65 -14.43 -14.47
N HIS A 347 11.43 -15.52 -14.53
CA HIS A 347 11.57 -16.32 -15.75
C HIS A 347 10.26 -17.06 -16.09
N GLU A 348 9.61 -17.64 -15.09
CA GLU A 348 8.34 -18.32 -15.26
C GLU A 348 7.23 -17.33 -15.62
N LEU A 349 7.19 -16.19 -14.93
CA LEU A 349 6.23 -15.13 -15.21
C LEU A 349 6.37 -14.59 -16.63
N LEU A 350 7.59 -14.29 -17.10
CA LEU A 350 7.81 -13.78 -18.46
C LEU A 350 7.40 -14.79 -19.54
N ARG A 351 7.63 -16.09 -19.31
CA ARG A 351 7.14 -17.16 -20.22
C ARG A 351 5.62 -17.17 -20.29
N ALA A 352 4.95 -17.09 -19.13
CA ALA A 352 3.49 -17.05 -19.07
C ALA A 352 2.91 -15.78 -19.74
N VAL A 353 3.53 -14.62 -19.53
CA VAL A 353 3.13 -13.36 -20.18
C VAL A 353 3.29 -13.46 -21.71
N LYS A 354 4.41 -13.99 -22.19
CA LYS A 354 4.65 -14.19 -23.61
C LYS A 354 3.60 -15.11 -24.23
N TYR A 355 3.25 -16.20 -23.54
CA TYR A 355 2.20 -17.12 -23.96
C TYR A 355 0.83 -16.43 -24.03
N GLU A 356 0.44 -15.68 -22.97
CA GLU A 356 -0.84 -14.95 -22.91
C GLU A 356 -0.97 -13.87 -23.98
N LEU A 357 0.11 -13.23 -24.36
CA LEU A 357 0.14 -12.21 -25.40
C LEU A 357 0.01 -12.80 -26.80
N GLY A 358 0.42 -14.04 -27.02
CA GLY A 358 0.34 -14.71 -28.32
C GLY A 358 1.03 -13.91 -29.45
N SER A 359 0.28 -13.58 -30.50
CA SER A 359 0.79 -12.79 -31.64
C SER A 359 1.22 -11.37 -31.24
N ALA A 360 0.61 -10.77 -30.22
CA ALA A 360 0.98 -9.44 -29.72
C ALA A 360 2.35 -9.41 -29.02
N ALA A 361 2.98 -10.57 -28.79
CA ALA A 361 4.33 -10.65 -28.25
C ALA A 361 5.43 -10.44 -29.30
N ARG A 362 5.10 -10.38 -30.60
CA ARG A 362 6.10 -10.35 -31.70
C ARG A 362 6.95 -9.08 -31.70
N ASP A 363 6.38 -7.95 -31.28
CA ASP A 363 7.06 -6.66 -31.18
C ASP A 363 7.62 -6.38 -29.79
N LEU A 364 7.57 -7.37 -28.88
CA LEU A 364 8.05 -7.24 -27.51
C LEU A 364 9.31 -8.07 -27.26
N ASN A 365 10.22 -7.50 -26.48
CA ASN A 365 11.38 -8.19 -25.92
C ASN A 365 11.14 -8.45 -24.44
N PHE A 366 11.43 -9.68 -24.00
CA PHE A 366 11.23 -10.14 -22.62
C PHE A 366 12.60 -10.37 -21.97
N ASN A 367 13.01 -9.44 -21.09
CA ASN A 367 14.35 -9.41 -20.51
C ASN A 367 14.31 -9.79 -19.05
N ALA A 368 14.66 -11.03 -18.74
CA ALA A 368 14.81 -11.51 -17.37
C ALA A 368 16.13 -11.04 -16.74
N TYR A 369 17.11 -10.68 -17.56
CA TYR A 369 18.50 -10.37 -17.17
C TYR A 369 19.15 -11.43 -16.27
N ALA A 370 20.46 -11.32 -16.05
CA ALA A 370 21.17 -12.13 -15.07
C ALA A 370 20.83 -11.68 -13.63
N ASP A 371 21.02 -12.58 -12.66
CA ASP A 371 20.64 -12.33 -11.26
C ASP A 371 21.29 -11.09 -10.68
N ASN A 372 22.56 -10.86 -10.96
CA ASN A 372 23.30 -9.66 -10.51
C ASN A 372 22.77 -8.33 -11.05
N ARG A 373 21.87 -8.34 -12.06
CA ARG A 373 21.19 -7.17 -12.60
C ARG A 373 19.73 -7.11 -12.22
N SER A 374 19.15 -8.24 -11.88
CA SER A 374 17.72 -8.38 -11.62
C SER A 374 17.39 -8.40 -10.14
N ILE A 375 18.22 -9.08 -9.35
CA ILE A 375 18.02 -9.21 -7.91
C ILE A 375 18.72 -8.03 -7.22
N PHE A 376 18.01 -7.36 -6.33
CA PHE A 376 18.54 -6.25 -5.57
C PHE A 376 18.05 -6.28 -4.13
N ARG A 377 18.88 -5.78 -3.23
CA ARG A 377 18.66 -5.79 -1.80
C ARG A 377 18.09 -4.47 -1.32
N TYR A 378 17.20 -4.52 -0.34
CA TYR A 378 16.87 -3.40 0.51
C TYR A 378 16.92 -3.81 1.98
N ASP A 379 17.22 -2.85 2.84
CA ASP A 379 17.54 -3.10 4.24
C ASP A 379 16.47 -2.54 5.17
N MET A 380 16.35 -3.14 6.34
CA MET A 380 15.68 -2.53 7.47
C MET A 380 16.63 -1.54 8.13
N GLU A 381 16.43 -0.24 7.93
CA GLU A 381 17.31 0.85 8.38
C GLU A 381 17.11 1.23 9.85
N ALA A 382 15.98 0.89 10.44
CA ALA A 382 15.65 1.22 11.84
C ALA A 382 16.26 0.24 12.85
N LEU A 383 17.06 -0.74 12.42
CA LEU A 383 17.85 -1.56 13.33
C LEU A 383 18.97 -0.67 13.88
N PRO A 384 19.05 -0.45 15.19
CA PRO A 384 20.21 0.23 15.77
C PRO A 384 21.48 -0.51 15.37
N ASN A 385 22.55 0.22 15.03
CA ASN A 385 23.89 -0.35 14.83
C ASN A 385 24.43 -1.03 16.13
N GLU A 386 23.68 -0.94 17.21
CA GLU A 386 23.88 -1.49 18.53
C GLU A 386 23.24 -2.86 18.71
N VAL A 387 23.29 -3.74 17.71
CA VAL A 387 23.01 -5.18 17.95
C VAL A 387 24.18 -5.76 18.73
N THR A 388 24.46 -5.15 19.88
CA THR A 388 25.45 -5.60 20.85
C THR A 388 24.76 -6.38 21.96
N GLY A 389 24.94 -7.71 21.96
CA GLY A 389 24.59 -8.58 23.09
C GLY A 389 23.09 -8.82 23.36
N SER A 390 22.20 -7.83 23.23
CA SER A 390 20.76 -7.98 23.45
C SER A 390 19.94 -7.21 22.42
N ILE A 391 19.18 -7.92 21.61
CA ILE A 391 18.20 -7.32 20.69
C ILE A 391 16.93 -6.99 21.49
N GLY A 392 16.59 -5.71 21.57
CA GLY A 392 15.39 -5.24 22.25
C GLY A 392 14.10 -5.82 21.67
N THR A 393 13.06 -5.91 22.49
CA THR A 393 11.74 -6.46 22.06
C THR A 393 11.14 -5.63 20.94
N SER A 394 11.27 -4.30 20.99
CA SER A 394 10.75 -3.39 19.95
C SER A 394 11.44 -3.63 18.59
N THR A 395 12.76 -3.84 18.58
CA THR A 395 13.52 -4.16 17.38
C THR A 395 13.12 -5.51 16.79
N ALA A 396 13.02 -6.54 17.64
CA ALA A 396 12.58 -7.87 17.20
C ALA A 396 11.11 -7.83 16.67
N PHE A 397 10.24 -7.04 17.31
CA PHE A 397 8.88 -6.88 16.84
C PHE A 397 8.79 -6.14 15.49
N ALA A 398 9.57 -5.08 15.29
CA ALA A 398 9.62 -4.37 14.01
C ALA A 398 10.18 -5.25 12.89
N ALA A 399 11.21 -6.06 13.17
CA ALA A 399 11.78 -7.02 12.23
C ALA A 399 10.78 -8.14 11.87
N TRP A 400 10.09 -8.70 12.86
CA TRP A 400 8.99 -9.63 12.65
C TRP A 400 7.91 -9.03 11.77
N ASN A 401 7.46 -7.81 12.09
CA ASN A 401 6.44 -7.11 11.31
C ASN A 401 6.87 -6.96 9.84
N ALA A 402 8.13 -6.57 9.58
CA ALA A 402 8.64 -6.45 8.22
C ALA A 402 8.63 -7.80 7.49
N ALA A 403 9.08 -8.88 8.15
CA ALA A 403 9.11 -10.22 7.56
C ALA A 403 7.69 -10.73 7.21
N VAL A 404 6.73 -10.61 8.11
CA VAL A 404 5.34 -11.05 7.85
C VAL A 404 4.64 -10.19 6.81
N TYR A 405 4.95 -8.88 6.76
CA TYR A 405 4.42 -7.98 5.74
C TYR A 405 4.90 -8.38 4.35
N VAL A 406 6.23 -8.54 4.16
CA VAL A 406 6.83 -8.92 2.87
C VAL A 406 6.35 -10.31 2.43
N ALA A 407 6.31 -11.27 3.34
CA ALA A 407 5.80 -12.63 3.08
C ALA A 407 4.27 -12.71 2.92
N GLN A 408 3.55 -11.62 3.20
CA GLN A 408 2.09 -11.53 3.11
C GLN A 408 1.38 -12.66 3.89
N ILE A 409 1.83 -12.88 5.14
CA ILE A 409 1.21 -13.87 6.03
C ILE A 409 -0.16 -13.34 6.50
N GLU A 410 -1.17 -14.19 6.39
CA GLU A 410 -2.54 -13.89 6.77
C GLU A 410 -2.67 -13.67 8.29
N ASP A 411 -3.52 -12.70 8.69
CA ASP A 411 -3.67 -12.30 10.10
C ASP A 411 -4.22 -13.39 11.01
N ASP A 412 -5.05 -14.30 10.49
CA ASP A 412 -5.55 -15.45 11.25
C ASP A 412 -4.39 -16.34 11.73
N ARG A 413 -3.40 -16.58 10.87
CA ARG A 413 -2.18 -17.33 11.20
C ARG A 413 -1.30 -16.61 12.23
N LEU A 414 -1.27 -15.28 12.18
CA LEU A 414 -0.51 -14.46 13.14
C LEU A 414 -1.15 -14.51 14.54
N THR A 415 -2.48 -14.50 14.62
CA THR A 415 -3.19 -14.54 15.91
C THR A 415 -2.91 -15.83 16.68
N GLU A 416 -2.82 -16.97 16.00
CA GLU A 416 -2.48 -18.25 16.63
C GLU A 416 -1.06 -18.29 17.20
N MET A 417 -0.11 -17.59 16.54
CA MET A 417 1.31 -17.63 16.92
C MET A 417 1.71 -16.63 18.01
N THR A 418 0.97 -15.52 18.16
CA THR A 418 1.33 -14.46 19.14
C THR A 418 1.19 -14.91 20.60
N GLN A 419 0.49 -16.01 20.88
CA GLN A 419 0.28 -16.52 22.24
C GLN A 419 1.52 -17.15 22.89
N GLY A 420 2.58 -17.47 22.14
CA GLY A 420 3.72 -18.27 22.62
C GLY A 420 5.08 -17.56 22.69
N GLY A 421 5.25 -16.36 22.15
CA GLY A 421 6.54 -15.61 22.15
C GLY A 421 7.65 -16.19 21.27
N ARG A 422 7.52 -17.43 20.78
CA ARG A 422 8.54 -18.14 19.97
C ARG A 422 8.94 -17.40 18.70
N TYR A 423 8.02 -16.64 18.09
CA TYR A 423 8.30 -15.85 16.89
C TYR A 423 9.33 -14.73 17.14
N LEU A 424 9.34 -14.11 18.33
CA LEU A 424 10.33 -13.12 18.70
C LEU A 424 11.71 -13.74 18.92
N ASP A 425 11.77 -14.94 19.50
CA ASP A 425 13.05 -15.63 19.71
C ASP A 425 13.64 -16.11 18.39
N ALA A 426 12.85 -16.66 17.49
CA ALA A 426 13.24 -16.99 16.13
C ALA A 426 13.74 -15.75 15.38
N THR A 427 13.04 -14.62 15.51
CA THR A 427 13.44 -13.34 14.91
C THR A 427 14.79 -12.88 15.46
N ARG A 428 15.00 -12.91 16.79
CA ARG A 428 16.28 -12.54 17.41
C ARG A 428 17.44 -13.43 16.95
N GLU A 429 17.20 -14.72 16.78
CA GLU A 429 18.21 -15.67 16.29
C GLU A 429 18.67 -15.32 14.88
N VAL A 430 17.73 -15.07 13.96
CA VAL A 430 18.04 -14.67 12.57
C VAL A 430 18.76 -13.32 12.54
N LEU A 431 18.30 -12.33 13.32
CA LEU A 431 18.96 -11.03 13.41
C LEU A 431 20.42 -11.14 13.91
N ARG A 432 20.69 -12.01 14.91
CA ARG A 432 22.07 -12.25 15.39
C ARG A 432 22.93 -12.95 14.33
N LYS A 433 22.36 -13.98 13.68
CA LYS A 433 23.05 -14.74 12.63
C LYS A 433 23.55 -13.84 11.50
N HIS A 434 22.71 -12.89 11.08
CA HIS A 434 22.97 -12.03 9.93
C HIS A 434 23.47 -10.63 10.30
N ASN A 435 23.51 -10.27 11.57
CA ASN A 435 23.81 -8.92 12.05
C ASN A 435 22.96 -7.84 11.38
N GLY A 436 21.66 -8.11 11.17
CA GLY A 436 20.72 -7.21 10.52
C GLY A 436 19.55 -7.93 9.85
N LEU A 437 18.71 -7.16 9.17
CA LEU A 437 17.60 -7.66 8.37
C LEU A 437 17.58 -6.98 7.02
N TRP A 438 17.45 -7.76 5.98
CA TRP A 438 17.23 -7.30 4.61
C TRP A 438 16.34 -8.25 3.84
N PHE A 439 15.90 -7.79 2.69
CA PHE A 439 15.06 -8.51 1.76
C PHE A 439 15.61 -8.40 0.35
N TYR A 440 15.25 -9.35 -0.50
CA TYR A 440 15.56 -9.30 -1.93
C TYR A 440 14.28 -9.17 -2.75
N ASP A 441 14.27 -8.18 -3.62
CA ASP A 441 13.33 -8.11 -4.74
C ASP A 441 14.03 -8.53 -6.03
N GLU A 442 13.25 -9.00 -7.00
CA GLU A 442 13.72 -9.22 -8.36
C GLU A 442 12.95 -8.37 -9.37
N SER A 443 13.66 -7.93 -10.41
CA SER A 443 13.08 -7.13 -11.48
C SER A 443 13.21 -7.82 -12.83
N TYR A 444 12.26 -7.54 -13.73
CA TYR A 444 12.28 -7.92 -15.12
C TYR A 444 11.78 -6.75 -15.99
N VAL A 445 12.13 -6.77 -17.28
CA VAL A 445 11.73 -5.71 -18.20
C VAL A 445 11.10 -6.29 -19.43
N ILE A 446 9.93 -5.78 -19.83
CA ILE A 446 9.33 -5.98 -21.13
C ILE A 446 9.47 -4.67 -21.90
N SER A 447 10.04 -4.72 -23.08
CA SER A 447 10.20 -3.52 -23.92
C SER A 447 9.60 -3.72 -25.29
N ARG A 448 8.88 -2.72 -25.81
CA ARG A 448 8.38 -2.75 -27.18
C ARG A 448 9.48 -2.26 -28.12
N ARG A 449 9.64 -2.96 -29.25
CA ARG A 449 10.60 -2.55 -30.28
C ARG A 449 10.29 -1.15 -30.77
N ARG A 450 11.32 -0.45 -31.22
CA ARG A 450 11.18 0.81 -31.95
C ARG A 450 10.82 0.45 -33.41
N ASP A 451 9.92 1.23 -33.98
CA ASP A 451 9.66 1.18 -35.41
C ASP A 451 10.87 1.62 -36.21
#